data_a1f3c0200b68b1f4738634b742cc2173
#
_entry.id   a1f3c0200b68b1f4738634b742cc2173
#
_cell.length_a   1.000
_cell.length_b   1.000
_cell.length_c   1.000
_cell.angle_alpha   90.00
_cell.angle_beta   90.00
_cell.angle_gamma   90.00
#
_symmetry.space_group_name_H-M   'P 1'
#
loop_
_entity.id
_entity.type
_entity.pdbx_description
1 polymer ?
#
loop_
_entity_poly.entity_id
_entity_poly.type
_entity_poly.pdbx_seq_one_letter_code
_entity_poly.pdbx_strand_id
1 'polypeptide(L)'
;MLQRKINSKLAWIVLVAFLVGVIYLFSIEFLFFRQEIKDLTQEEKNITEVIIKKIQQEKVLYIIDKGNGNINSYQISLPQNSTVFSLLEELAKRENFKVESKVYEGMGVFVESIDGVKNGTENKYWQYWVNSELPPVAADKKEVKKGDKIEWKFAPSPF
;
A
#
# COMPACT_ATOMS: atom_id res chain seq x y z
N MET A 1 -36.65 -52.29 57.00
CA MET A 1 -35.68 -51.36 56.40
C MET A 1 -34.62 -52.15 55.64
N LEU A 2 -34.78 -52.33 54.33
CA LEU A 2 -33.76 -52.99 53.51
C LEU A 2 -32.75 -51.90 53.02
N GLN A 3 -31.62 -51.81 53.69
CA GLN A 3 -30.46 -51.09 53.11
C GLN A 3 -29.88 -51.93 51.95
N ARG A 4 -30.13 -51.49 50.70
CA ARG A 4 -29.43 -52.00 49.53
C ARG A 4 -27.95 -51.61 49.67
N LYS A 5 -27.11 -52.61 50.00
CA LYS A 5 -25.65 -52.43 49.91
C LYS A 5 -25.30 -52.20 48.42
N ILE A 6 -25.09 -50.98 48.06
CA ILE A 6 -24.60 -50.63 46.71
C ILE A 6 -23.25 -51.31 46.55
N ASN A 7 -23.14 -52.18 45.54
CA ASN A 7 -21.90 -52.89 45.28
C ASN A 7 -20.84 -51.85 44.89
N SER A 8 -19.79 -51.71 45.69
CA SER A 8 -18.74 -50.70 45.52
C SER A 8 -18.10 -50.71 44.11
N LYS A 9 -18.03 -51.86 43.52
CA LYS A 9 -17.56 -52.04 42.11
C LYS A 9 -18.48 -51.36 41.09
N LEU A 10 -19.81 -51.48 41.28
CA LEU A 10 -20.78 -50.84 40.39
C LEU A 10 -20.73 -49.32 40.51
N ALA A 11 -20.61 -48.79 41.74
CA ALA A 11 -20.46 -47.34 41.99
C ALA A 11 -19.19 -46.79 41.31
N TRP A 12 -18.08 -47.52 41.36
CA TRP A 12 -16.82 -47.15 40.66
C TRP A 12 -16.98 -47.15 39.16
N ILE A 13 -17.65 -48.13 38.56
CA ILE A 13 -17.89 -48.17 37.12
C ILE A 13 -18.73 -46.99 36.66
N VAL A 14 -19.79 -46.62 37.40
CA VAL A 14 -20.61 -45.47 37.06
C VAL A 14 -19.82 -44.15 37.17
N LEU A 15 -18.98 -44.04 38.21
CA LEU A 15 -18.12 -42.84 38.39
C LEU A 15 -17.15 -42.71 37.21
N VAL A 16 -16.47 -43.78 36.82
CA VAL A 16 -15.51 -43.75 35.69
C VAL A 16 -16.22 -43.43 34.37
N ALA A 17 -17.40 -44.06 34.11
CA ALA A 17 -18.19 -43.75 32.93
C ALA A 17 -18.62 -42.26 32.87
N PHE A 18 -19.03 -41.69 34.04
CA PHE A 18 -19.36 -40.27 34.15
C PHE A 18 -18.14 -39.39 33.82
N LEU A 19 -16.97 -39.66 34.42
CA LEU A 19 -15.76 -38.92 34.20
C LEU A 19 -15.30 -38.96 32.71
N VAL A 20 -15.39 -40.13 32.08
CA VAL A 20 -15.10 -40.31 30.64
C VAL A 20 -16.07 -39.46 29.80
N GLY A 21 -17.35 -39.44 30.15
CA GLY A 21 -18.37 -38.64 29.49
C GLY A 21 -18.09 -37.13 29.61
N VAL A 22 -17.69 -36.67 30.78
CA VAL A 22 -17.32 -35.26 31.01
C VAL A 22 -16.08 -34.89 30.19
N ILE A 23 -15.02 -35.73 30.20
CA ILE A 23 -13.82 -35.50 29.39
C ILE A 23 -14.15 -35.44 27.90
N TYR A 24 -15.04 -36.29 27.43
CA TYR A 24 -15.47 -36.31 26.03
C TYR A 24 -16.19 -35.02 25.64
N LEU A 25 -17.11 -34.53 26.48
CA LEU A 25 -17.80 -33.26 26.25
C LEU A 25 -16.83 -32.08 26.21
N PHE A 26 -15.90 -31.98 27.18
CA PHE A 26 -14.86 -30.95 27.18
C PHE A 26 -13.96 -31.01 25.92
N SER A 27 -13.67 -32.22 25.44
CA SER A 27 -12.86 -32.40 24.23
C SER A 27 -13.59 -31.86 22.99
N ILE A 28 -14.89 -32.10 22.88
CA ILE A 28 -15.70 -31.57 21.78
C ILE A 28 -15.77 -30.05 21.83
N GLU A 29 -16.07 -29.44 22.98
CA GLU A 29 -16.09 -27.98 23.14
C GLU A 29 -14.74 -27.36 22.82
N PHE A 30 -13.64 -27.98 23.26
CA PHE A 30 -12.30 -27.52 22.94
C PHE A 30 -11.99 -27.57 21.44
N LEU A 31 -12.46 -28.59 20.73
CA LEU A 31 -12.30 -28.71 19.28
C LEU A 31 -13.09 -27.61 18.55
N PHE A 32 -14.33 -27.34 18.95
CA PHE A 32 -15.14 -26.26 18.39
C PHE A 32 -14.49 -24.89 18.64
N PHE A 33 -14.06 -24.62 19.87
CA PHE A 33 -13.35 -23.39 20.20
C PHE A 33 -12.06 -23.21 19.38
N ARG A 34 -11.32 -24.28 19.18
CA ARG A 34 -10.10 -24.25 18.35
C ARG A 34 -10.39 -23.96 16.87
N GLN A 35 -11.51 -24.48 16.37
CA GLN A 35 -11.94 -24.18 15.02
C GLN A 35 -12.37 -22.73 14.86
N GLU A 36 -13.15 -22.21 15.79
CA GLU A 36 -13.57 -20.80 15.81
C GLU A 36 -12.38 -19.84 15.83
N ILE A 37 -11.35 -20.12 16.63
CA ILE A 37 -10.11 -19.31 16.66
C ILE A 37 -9.39 -19.37 15.30
N LYS A 38 -9.35 -20.51 14.64
CA LYS A 38 -8.74 -20.63 13.31
C LYS A 38 -9.48 -19.79 12.27
N ASP A 39 -10.81 -19.83 12.30
CA ASP A 39 -11.65 -19.12 11.35
C ASP A 39 -11.52 -17.60 11.53
N LEU A 40 -11.51 -17.11 12.79
CA LEU A 40 -11.25 -15.71 13.12
C LEU A 40 -9.86 -15.25 12.65
N THR A 41 -8.85 -16.08 12.87
CA THR A 41 -7.47 -15.76 12.44
C THR A 41 -7.35 -15.69 10.92
N GLN A 42 -8.08 -16.54 10.20
CA GLN A 42 -8.10 -16.53 8.74
C GLN A 42 -8.84 -15.31 8.20
N GLU A 43 -9.95 -14.93 8.82
CA GLU A 43 -10.69 -13.72 8.46
C GLU A 43 -9.86 -12.45 8.66
N GLU A 44 -9.15 -12.33 9.79
CA GLU A 44 -8.22 -11.23 10.07
C GLU A 44 -7.12 -11.12 9.00
N LYS A 45 -6.53 -12.24 8.58
CA LYS A 45 -5.54 -12.28 7.49
C LYS A 45 -6.14 -11.78 6.18
N ASN A 46 -7.32 -12.25 5.82
CA ASN A 46 -7.98 -11.86 4.58
C ASN A 46 -8.28 -10.35 4.56
N ILE A 47 -8.79 -9.80 5.68
CA ILE A 47 -9.04 -8.36 5.82
C ILE A 47 -7.73 -7.58 5.67
N THR A 48 -6.67 -8.03 6.31
CA THR A 48 -5.34 -7.40 6.26
C THR A 48 -4.80 -7.40 4.83
N GLU A 49 -4.89 -8.50 4.09
CA GLU A 49 -4.47 -8.58 2.69
C GLU A 49 -5.27 -7.63 1.79
N VAL A 50 -6.60 -7.55 1.99
CA VAL A 50 -7.46 -6.64 1.24
C VAL A 50 -7.09 -5.18 1.51
N ILE A 51 -6.83 -4.83 2.77
CA ILE A 51 -6.40 -3.47 3.16
C ILE A 51 -5.05 -3.14 2.54
N ILE A 52 -4.06 -4.03 2.64
CA ILE A 52 -2.72 -3.84 2.04
C ILE A 52 -2.84 -3.66 0.53
N LYS A 53 -3.62 -4.50 -0.15
CA LYS A 53 -3.86 -4.39 -1.59
C LYS A 53 -4.52 -3.06 -1.96
N LYS A 54 -5.49 -2.60 -1.17
CA LYS A 54 -6.14 -1.29 -1.38
C LYS A 54 -5.16 -0.13 -1.19
N ILE A 55 -4.33 -0.16 -0.14
CA ILE A 55 -3.31 0.86 0.12
C ILE A 55 -2.26 0.90 -1.00
N GLN A 56 -1.82 -0.26 -1.49
CA GLN A 56 -0.86 -0.34 -2.60
C GLN A 56 -1.46 0.17 -3.92
N GLN A 57 -2.76 -0.04 -4.12
CA GLN A 57 -3.47 0.46 -5.30
C GLN A 57 -3.67 1.98 -5.32
N GLU A 58 -3.52 2.67 -4.21
CA GLU A 58 -3.60 4.15 -4.11
C GLU A 58 -2.25 4.84 -4.32
N LYS A 59 -1.22 4.09 -4.71
CA LYS A 59 0.11 4.63 -5.00
C LYS A 59 0.35 4.75 -6.49
N VAL A 60 1.11 5.76 -6.86
CA VAL A 60 1.65 5.96 -8.20
C VAL A 60 3.16 5.79 -8.20
N LEU A 61 3.70 5.30 -9.31
CA LEU A 61 5.15 5.22 -9.51
C LEU A 61 5.64 6.56 -10.05
N TYR A 62 6.56 7.20 -9.32
CA TYR A 62 7.14 8.48 -9.68
C TYR A 62 8.64 8.34 -9.89
N ILE A 63 9.15 8.71 -11.06
CA ILE A 63 10.53 8.51 -11.46
C ILE A 63 11.15 9.87 -11.79
N ILE A 64 12.38 10.10 -11.34
CA ILE A 64 13.21 11.26 -11.69
C ILE A 64 14.50 10.75 -12.30
N ASP A 65 14.67 10.97 -13.60
CA ASP A 65 15.87 10.65 -14.37
C ASP A 65 16.63 11.96 -14.66
N LYS A 66 17.80 12.11 -14.05
CA LYS A 66 18.67 13.27 -14.21
C LYS A 66 19.52 13.26 -15.49
N GLY A 67 19.32 12.29 -16.37
CA GLY A 67 20.00 12.22 -17.67
C GLY A 67 21.50 11.90 -17.62
N ASN A 68 22.00 11.47 -16.45
CA ASN A 68 23.40 11.10 -16.22
C ASN A 68 23.54 9.66 -15.69
N GLY A 69 22.51 8.83 -15.86
CA GLY A 69 22.42 7.49 -15.29
C GLY A 69 21.89 7.45 -13.84
N ASN A 70 21.62 8.61 -13.26
CA ASN A 70 21.03 8.68 -11.91
C ASN A 70 19.51 8.75 -12.01
N ILE A 71 18.88 7.60 -11.79
CA ILE A 71 17.43 7.41 -11.85
C ILE A 71 16.92 7.04 -10.45
N ASN A 72 16.05 7.87 -9.90
CA ASN A 72 15.40 7.63 -8.64
C ASN A 72 13.93 7.27 -8.86
N SER A 73 13.46 6.23 -8.17
CA SER A 73 12.08 5.76 -8.25
C SER A 73 11.41 5.80 -6.88
N TYR A 74 10.19 6.31 -6.84
CA TYR A 74 9.43 6.52 -5.62
C TYR A 74 8.01 5.97 -5.76
N GLN A 75 7.48 5.43 -4.67
CA GLN A 75 6.06 5.15 -4.53
C GLN A 75 5.42 6.29 -3.75
N ILE A 76 4.47 7.00 -4.36
CA ILE A 76 3.81 8.15 -3.77
C ILE A 76 2.32 7.82 -3.60
N SER A 77 1.75 8.17 -2.46
CA SER A 77 0.29 8.15 -2.27
C SER A 77 -0.35 9.15 -3.21
N LEU A 78 -1.54 8.84 -3.70
CA LEU A 78 -2.28 9.70 -4.62
C LEU A 78 -3.41 10.42 -3.87
N PRO A 79 -3.22 11.64 -3.37
CA PRO A 79 -4.28 12.49 -2.86
C PRO A 79 -5.31 12.80 -3.96
N GLN A 80 -6.54 13.14 -3.57
CA GLN A 80 -7.55 13.58 -4.52
C GLN A 80 -7.10 14.85 -5.27
N ASN A 81 -7.43 14.92 -6.55
CA ASN A 81 -7.11 16.05 -7.43
C ASN A 81 -5.60 16.35 -7.58
N SER A 82 -4.75 15.34 -7.38
CA SER A 82 -3.32 15.49 -7.60
C SER A 82 -2.98 15.69 -9.06
N THR A 83 -2.04 16.58 -9.32
CA THR A 83 -1.43 16.79 -10.63
C THR A 83 0.01 16.28 -10.65
N VAL A 84 0.60 16.15 -11.82
CA VAL A 84 2.01 15.78 -11.95
C VAL A 84 2.90 16.73 -11.17
N PHE A 85 2.61 18.05 -11.21
CA PHE A 85 3.41 19.05 -10.50
C PHE A 85 3.18 19.03 -8.98
N SER A 86 1.94 18.88 -8.50
CA SER A 86 1.67 18.82 -7.06
C SER A 86 2.34 17.62 -6.40
N LEU A 87 2.40 16.48 -7.09
CA LEU A 87 3.13 15.30 -6.61
C LEU A 87 4.65 15.50 -6.63
N LEU A 88 5.19 16.27 -7.59
CA LEU A 88 6.61 16.64 -7.59
C LEU A 88 6.96 17.48 -6.37
N GLU A 89 6.12 18.46 -6.02
CA GLU A 89 6.32 19.31 -4.84
C GLU A 89 6.23 18.52 -3.54
N GLU A 90 5.26 17.60 -3.44
CA GLU A 90 5.13 16.71 -2.28
C GLU A 90 6.37 15.81 -2.13
N LEU A 91 6.81 15.21 -3.23
CA LEU A 91 8.03 14.41 -3.25
C LEU A 91 9.25 15.20 -2.85
N ALA A 92 9.41 16.43 -3.36
CA ALA A 92 10.51 17.31 -3.04
C ALA A 92 10.58 17.63 -1.55
N LYS A 93 9.44 17.88 -0.91
CA LYS A 93 9.34 18.08 0.54
C LYS A 93 9.72 16.82 1.32
N ARG A 94 9.23 15.67 0.89
CA ARG A 94 9.47 14.38 1.57
C ARG A 94 10.93 13.94 1.48
N GLU A 95 11.53 14.07 0.31
CA GLU A 95 12.91 13.61 0.03
C GLU A 95 13.95 14.73 0.22
N ASN A 96 13.50 15.95 0.66
CA ASN A 96 14.35 17.09 0.97
C ASN A 96 15.22 17.56 -0.21
N PHE A 97 14.63 17.67 -1.40
CA PHE A 97 15.27 18.31 -2.55
C PHE A 97 14.49 19.55 -3.02
N LYS A 98 15.13 20.39 -3.82
CA LYS A 98 14.54 21.64 -4.30
C LYS A 98 13.97 21.50 -5.70
N VAL A 99 12.78 22.06 -5.92
CA VAL A 99 12.18 22.29 -7.24
C VAL A 99 12.10 23.80 -7.47
N GLU A 100 12.61 24.27 -8.61
CA GLU A 100 12.46 25.65 -9.06
C GLU A 100 11.50 25.66 -10.25
N SER A 101 10.52 26.54 -10.21
CA SER A 101 9.49 26.61 -11.24
C SER A 101 9.00 28.05 -11.44
N LYS A 102 8.42 28.31 -12.61
CA LYS A 102 7.81 29.59 -12.96
C LYS A 102 6.40 29.37 -13.52
N VAL A 103 5.48 30.20 -13.07
CA VAL A 103 4.09 30.18 -13.59
C VAL A 103 4.01 31.12 -14.79
N TYR A 104 3.48 30.63 -15.90
CA TYR A 104 3.16 31.42 -17.06
C TYR A 104 1.64 31.50 -17.21
N GLU A 105 1.11 32.74 -17.24
CA GLU A 105 -0.32 32.98 -17.33
C GLU A 105 -0.92 32.30 -18.58
N GLY A 106 -2.01 31.56 -18.39
CA GLY A 106 -2.68 30.79 -19.46
C GLY A 106 -2.00 29.48 -19.83
N MET A 107 -0.66 29.35 -19.67
CA MET A 107 0.09 28.13 -20.02
C MET A 107 0.26 27.17 -18.86
N GLY A 108 0.49 27.67 -17.65
CA GLY A 108 0.69 26.86 -16.43
C GLY A 108 2.12 26.91 -15.92
N VAL A 109 2.50 25.87 -15.13
CA VAL A 109 3.81 25.78 -14.48
C VAL A 109 4.88 25.24 -15.43
N PHE A 110 5.99 25.94 -15.51
CA PHE A 110 7.22 25.48 -16.15
C PHE A 110 8.26 25.16 -15.07
N VAL A 111 8.74 23.92 -15.02
CA VAL A 111 9.77 23.47 -14.09
C VAL A 111 11.14 23.88 -14.66
N GLU A 112 11.89 24.69 -13.90
CA GLU A 112 13.20 25.20 -14.30
C GLU A 112 14.35 24.36 -13.77
N SER A 113 14.17 23.74 -12.58
CA SER A 113 15.20 22.91 -11.94
C SER A 113 14.57 21.85 -11.04
N ILE A 114 15.14 20.64 -11.02
CA ILE A 114 14.84 19.59 -10.04
C ILE A 114 16.18 19.16 -9.41
N ASP A 115 16.26 19.23 -8.06
CA ASP A 115 17.41 18.80 -7.27
C ASP A 115 18.75 19.36 -7.81
N GLY A 116 18.76 20.67 -8.10
CA GLY A 116 19.92 21.42 -8.58
C GLY A 116 20.25 21.26 -10.06
N VAL A 117 19.59 20.36 -10.78
CA VAL A 117 19.78 20.20 -12.23
C VAL A 117 18.89 21.21 -12.98
N LYS A 118 19.51 22.18 -13.66
CA LYS A 118 18.81 23.29 -14.33
C LYS A 118 18.63 23.06 -15.80
N ASN A 119 17.50 23.53 -16.33
CA ASN A 119 17.23 23.58 -17.76
C ASN A 119 18.33 24.33 -18.52
N GLY A 120 18.64 23.87 -19.74
CA GLY A 120 19.68 24.44 -20.59
C GLY A 120 21.08 23.86 -20.35
N THR A 121 21.32 23.15 -19.24
CA THR A 121 22.57 22.44 -18.99
C THR A 121 22.76 21.35 -20.02
N GLU A 122 23.88 21.33 -20.74
CA GLU A 122 24.18 20.40 -21.83
C GLU A 122 23.08 20.34 -22.92
N ASN A 123 22.37 21.44 -23.13
CA ASN A 123 21.24 21.53 -24.06
C ASN A 123 20.10 20.54 -23.74
N LYS A 124 19.94 20.20 -22.45
CA LYS A 124 18.88 19.34 -21.92
C LYS A 124 17.88 20.15 -21.10
N TYR A 125 16.66 19.63 -21.03
CA TYR A 125 15.54 20.27 -20.37
C TYR A 125 14.70 19.24 -19.62
N TRP A 126 14.07 19.63 -18.52
CA TRP A 126 13.12 18.81 -17.81
C TRP A 126 11.83 18.66 -18.62
N GLN A 127 11.46 17.42 -18.84
CA GLN A 127 10.24 16.99 -19.52
C GLN A 127 9.55 15.96 -18.63
N TYR A 128 8.22 15.91 -18.66
CA TYR A 128 7.50 14.91 -17.90
C TYR A 128 6.67 13.99 -18.80
N TRP A 129 6.58 12.75 -18.41
CA TRP A 129 5.90 11.69 -19.14
C TRP A 129 4.90 11.04 -18.22
N VAL A 130 3.72 10.66 -18.73
CA VAL A 130 2.72 9.88 -18.02
C VAL A 130 2.43 8.64 -18.84
N ASN A 131 2.64 7.47 -18.27
CA ASN A 131 2.47 6.17 -18.97
C ASN A 131 3.24 6.10 -20.29
N SER A 132 4.45 6.67 -20.33
CA SER A 132 5.32 6.75 -21.50
C SER A 132 4.84 7.69 -22.61
N GLU A 133 3.85 8.52 -22.36
CA GLU A 133 3.40 9.58 -23.26
C GLU A 133 3.82 10.95 -22.75
N LEU A 134 4.21 11.86 -23.66
CA LEU A 134 4.50 13.26 -23.38
C LEU A 134 3.19 14.07 -23.45
N PRO A 135 2.60 14.50 -22.33
CA PRO A 135 1.32 15.21 -22.38
C PRO A 135 1.47 16.61 -22.99
N PRO A 136 0.52 17.08 -23.81
CA PRO A 136 0.57 18.40 -24.44
C PRO A 136 0.10 19.53 -23.53
N VAL A 137 0.21 19.36 -22.23
CA VAL A 137 -0.23 20.34 -21.20
C VAL A 137 0.83 20.51 -20.13
N ALA A 138 0.77 21.60 -19.39
CA ALA A 138 1.68 21.83 -18.26
C ALA A 138 1.44 20.84 -17.11
N ALA A 139 2.46 20.57 -16.31
CA ALA A 139 2.45 19.56 -15.26
C ALA A 139 1.43 19.85 -14.13
N ASP A 140 1.09 21.10 -13.90
CA ASP A 140 0.05 21.55 -12.95
C ASP A 140 -1.38 21.35 -13.48
N LYS A 141 -1.55 21.13 -14.79
CA LYS A 141 -2.84 20.87 -15.44
C LYS A 141 -3.07 19.39 -15.75
N LYS A 142 -2.03 18.57 -15.67
CA LYS A 142 -2.13 17.13 -15.90
C LYS A 142 -2.53 16.41 -14.63
N GLU A 143 -3.79 16.01 -14.52
CA GLU A 143 -4.28 15.15 -13.45
C GLU A 143 -3.64 13.77 -13.53
N VAL A 144 -3.36 13.21 -12.35
CA VAL A 144 -2.78 11.89 -12.15
C VAL A 144 -3.87 10.94 -11.68
N LYS A 145 -3.90 9.77 -12.26
CA LYS A 145 -4.83 8.70 -11.93
C LYS A 145 -4.13 7.55 -11.24
N LYS A 146 -4.90 6.77 -10.53
CA LYS A 146 -4.45 5.54 -9.89
C LYS A 146 -3.81 4.60 -10.91
N GLY A 147 -2.61 4.13 -10.56
CA GLY A 147 -1.82 3.24 -11.40
C GLY A 147 -0.99 3.94 -12.48
N ASP A 148 -1.05 5.27 -12.57
CA ASP A 148 -0.19 6.01 -13.47
C ASP A 148 1.28 5.87 -13.07
N LYS A 149 2.13 5.85 -14.11
CA LYS A 149 3.59 5.98 -14.00
C LYS A 149 3.95 7.39 -14.47
N ILE A 150 4.53 8.19 -13.57
CA ILE A 150 5.03 9.52 -13.88
C ILE A 150 6.56 9.46 -13.99
N GLU A 151 7.11 10.14 -14.98
CA GLU A 151 8.55 10.13 -15.21
C GLU A 151 9.01 11.53 -15.64
N TRP A 152 9.85 12.15 -14.81
CA TRP A 152 10.58 13.36 -15.18
C TRP A 152 11.92 12.96 -15.75
N LYS A 153 12.22 13.45 -16.94
CA LYS A 153 13.49 13.19 -17.66
C LYS A 153 14.19 14.48 -17.98
N PHE A 154 15.47 14.55 -17.62
CA PHE A 154 16.36 15.60 -18.07
C PHE A 154 17.03 15.14 -19.37
N ALA A 155 16.48 15.57 -20.49
CA ALA A 155 16.86 15.07 -21.83
C ALA A 155 16.89 16.22 -22.85
N PRO A 156 17.53 16.04 -24.02
CA PRO A 156 17.42 16.99 -25.13
C PRO A 156 15.95 17.24 -25.51
N SER A 157 15.65 18.43 -26.03
CA SER A 157 14.29 18.75 -26.48
C SER A 157 13.81 17.70 -27.52
N PRO A 158 12.59 17.20 -27.42
CA PRO A 158 12.04 16.28 -28.39
C PRO A 158 11.56 16.96 -29.69
N PHE A 159 11.72 18.30 -29.76
CA PHE A 159 11.28 19.15 -30.89
C PHE A 159 12.45 19.91 -31.50
#